data_7331ae4af607c5a8063ca1b5e42b45a1
#
_entry.id   7331ae4af607c5a8063ca1b5e42b45a1
#
_cell.length_a   1.000
_cell.length_b   1.000
_cell.length_c   1.000
_cell.angle_alpha   90.00
_cell.angle_beta   90.00
_cell.angle_gamma   90.00
#
_symmetry.space_group_name_H-M   'P 1'
#
loop_
_entity.id
_entity.type
_entity.pdbx_description
1 polymer ?
#
loop_
_entity_poly.entity_id
_entity_poly.type
_entity_poly.pdbx_seq_one_letter_code
_entity_poly.pdbx_strand_id
1 'polypeptide(L)'
;VKAIYLTGFMGSGKTTVAEELSKELALPSEDTDKHVTKMQGKEIPVIFESEGEKAFRSYEAASLKDLPTENIIISTGGGIVLSEKNRSFMKQNGTMIYLHCEPEEIVKRLEGDTSRPLLAGDNKQNKINAIFMERLPLYRQADYEIETTNRSVKDIVAEICQRIG
;
A
#
# COMPACT_ATOMS: atom_id res chain seq x y z
N VAL A 1 13.38 14.36 -8.19
CA VAL A 1 13.37 13.00 -7.67
C VAL A 1 12.05 12.33 -8.07
N LYS A 2 12.11 11.14 -8.61
CA LYS A 2 10.93 10.37 -8.97
C LYS A 2 10.10 10.03 -7.72
N ALA A 3 8.81 9.83 -7.91
CA ALA A 3 7.93 9.42 -6.81
C ALA A 3 8.41 8.10 -6.19
N ILE A 4 8.15 7.94 -4.90
CA ILE A 4 8.44 6.69 -4.19
C ILE A 4 7.09 6.06 -3.85
N TYR A 5 6.80 4.90 -4.44
CA TYR A 5 5.55 4.18 -4.21
C TYR A 5 5.80 3.05 -3.21
N LEU A 6 5.16 3.14 -2.05
CA LEU A 6 5.22 2.08 -1.04
C LEU A 6 4.06 1.13 -1.28
N THR A 7 4.37 -0.12 -1.55
CA THR A 7 3.37 -1.17 -1.76
C THR A 7 3.50 -2.23 -0.68
N GLY A 8 2.49 -3.04 -0.52
CA GLY A 8 2.48 -4.10 0.47
C GLY A 8 1.08 -4.42 0.94
N PHE A 9 0.96 -5.51 1.65
CA PHE A 9 -0.32 -5.98 2.16
C PHE A 9 -0.90 -4.99 3.17
N MET A 10 -2.21 -4.97 3.33
CA MET A 10 -2.84 -4.20 4.40
C MET A 10 -2.25 -4.63 5.76
N GLY A 11 -2.02 -3.67 6.64
CA GLY A 11 -1.40 -3.95 7.94
C GLY A 11 0.12 -4.07 7.91
N SER A 12 0.78 -3.84 6.77
CA SER A 12 2.26 -3.89 6.69
C SER A 12 2.94 -2.61 7.20
N GLY A 13 2.16 -1.57 7.52
CA GLY A 13 2.72 -0.34 8.08
C GLY A 13 3.09 0.73 7.06
N LYS A 14 2.56 0.65 5.84
CA LYS A 14 2.89 1.59 4.77
C LYS A 14 2.68 3.05 5.15
N THR A 15 1.55 3.36 5.78
CA THR A 15 1.23 4.74 6.15
C THR A 15 2.24 5.31 7.15
N THR A 16 2.56 4.53 8.18
CA THR A 16 3.53 4.95 9.20
C THR A 16 4.92 5.12 8.61
N VAL A 17 5.34 4.18 7.76
CA VAL A 17 6.63 4.26 7.07
C VAL A 17 6.66 5.49 6.15
N ALA A 18 5.57 5.75 5.42
CA ALA A 18 5.49 6.91 4.53
C ALA A 18 5.65 8.21 5.30
N GLU A 19 5.02 8.34 6.47
CA GLU A 19 5.10 9.54 7.30
C GLU A 19 6.54 9.78 7.80
N GLU A 20 7.21 8.73 8.29
CA GLU A 20 8.58 8.86 8.77
C GLU A 20 9.57 9.11 7.62
N LEU A 21 9.37 8.44 6.49
CA LEU A 21 10.21 8.66 5.32
C LEU A 21 10.04 10.09 4.78
N SER A 22 8.82 10.62 4.85
CA SER A 22 8.51 12.01 4.49
C SER A 22 9.34 12.99 5.30
N LYS A 23 9.46 12.76 6.59
CA LYS A 23 10.27 13.59 7.47
C LYS A 23 11.74 13.48 7.13
N GLU A 24 12.22 12.26 6.93
CA GLU A 24 13.63 11.99 6.65
C GLU A 24 14.08 12.61 5.33
N LEU A 25 13.27 12.51 4.29
CA LEU A 25 13.61 13.00 2.95
C LEU A 25 13.13 14.43 2.69
N ALA A 26 12.37 15.03 3.61
CA ALA A 26 11.76 16.35 3.46
C ALA A 26 10.88 16.41 2.19
N LEU A 27 10.10 15.36 1.95
CA LEU A 27 9.18 15.27 0.84
C LEU A 27 7.74 15.12 1.35
N PRO A 28 6.73 15.64 0.62
CA PRO A 28 5.35 15.39 0.99
C PRO A 28 4.98 13.92 0.83
N SER A 29 4.00 13.47 1.59
CA SER A 29 3.48 12.12 1.46
C SER A 29 1.97 12.14 1.24
N GLU A 30 1.49 11.21 0.45
CA GLU A 30 0.07 11.03 0.15
C GLU A 30 -0.27 9.55 0.23
N ASP A 31 -1.57 9.25 0.28
CA ASP A 31 -2.08 7.88 0.41
C ASP A 31 -3.20 7.70 -0.60
N THR A 32 -3.12 6.67 -1.44
CA THR A 32 -4.13 6.46 -2.50
C THR A 32 -5.52 6.19 -1.93
N ASP A 33 -5.62 5.45 -0.83
CA ASP A 33 -6.92 5.17 -0.21
C ASP A 33 -7.56 6.46 0.32
N LYS A 34 -6.78 7.29 1.00
CA LYS A 34 -7.26 8.59 1.49
C LYS A 34 -7.65 9.51 0.33
N HIS A 35 -6.91 9.45 -0.77
CA HIS A 35 -7.23 10.24 -1.95
C HIS A 35 -8.58 9.81 -2.55
N VAL A 36 -8.81 8.50 -2.66
CA VAL A 36 -10.09 7.97 -3.14
C VAL A 36 -11.23 8.45 -2.23
N THR A 37 -11.07 8.32 -0.91
CA THR A 37 -12.07 8.76 0.05
C THR A 37 -12.39 10.25 -0.13
N LYS A 38 -11.38 11.08 -0.29
CA LYS A 38 -11.53 12.50 -0.48
C LYS A 38 -12.27 12.85 -1.78
N MET A 39 -11.89 12.19 -2.88
CA MET A 39 -12.47 12.48 -4.19
C MET A 39 -13.90 11.97 -4.32
N GLN A 40 -14.22 10.83 -3.71
CA GLN A 40 -15.56 10.25 -3.78
C GLN A 40 -16.50 10.73 -2.68
N GLY A 41 -15.96 11.32 -1.62
CA GLY A 41 -16.76 11.75 -0.48
C GLY A 41 -17.37 10.59 0.32
N LYS A 42 -16.78 9.40 0.22
CA LYS A 42 -17.25 8.18 0.88
C LYS A 42 -16.07 7.39 1.42
N GLU A 43 -16.26 6.71 2.55
CA GLU A 43 -15.28 5.77 3.07
C GLU A 43 -15.21 4.52 2.18
N ILE A 44 -14.06 3.86 2.16
CA ILE A 44 -13.82 2.71 1.29
C ILE A 44 -14.83 1.57 1.50
N PRO A 45 -15.18 1.16 2.75
CA PRO A 45 -16.21 0.14 2.93
C PRO A 45 -17.54 0.52 2.30
N VAL A 46 -17.92 1.79 2.33
CA VAL A 46 -19.16 2.28 1.71
C VAL A 46 -19.08 2.17 0.19
N ILE A 47 -17.91 2.47 -0.39
CA ILE A 47 -17.71 2.33 -1.85
C ILE A 47 -17.87 0.87 -2.26
N PHE A 48 -17.26 -0.08 -1.53
CA PHE A 48 -17.41 -1.51 -1.81
C PHE A 48 -18.85 -1.95 -1.73
N GLU A 49 -19.57 -1.50 -0.71
CA GLU A 49 -20.96 -1.89 -0.49
C GLU A 49 -21.91 -1.31 -1.54
N SER A 50 -21.75 -0.02 -1.86
CA SER A 50 -22.69 0.68 -2.75
C SER A 50 -22.34 0.60 -4.24
N GLU A 51 -21.05 0.47 -4.57
CA GLU A 51 -20.59 0.51 -5.96
C GLU A 51 -19.79 -0.74 -6.38
N GLY A 52 -19.28 -1.51 -5.42
CA GLY A 52 -18.56 -2.74 -5.67
C GLY A 52 -17.06 -2.58 -5.84
N GLU A 53 -16.35 -3.70 -5.81
CA GLU A 53 -14.90 -3.73 -5.90
C GLU A 53 -14.37 -3.15 -7.22
N LYS A 54 -15.03 -3.44 -8.32
CA LYS A 54 -14.60 -2.97 -9.65
C LYS A 54 -14.58 -1.44 -9.70
N ALA A 55 -15.60 -0.79 -9.13
CA ALA A 55 -15.63 0.67 -9.06
C ALA A 55 -14.49 1.22 -8.21
N PHE A 56 -14.25 0.60 -7.04
CA PHE A 56 -13.14 1.00 -6.19
C PHE A 56 -11.80 0.87 -6.94
N ARG A 57 -11.57 -0.22 -7.67
CA ARG A 57 -10.32 -0.41 -8.42
C ARG A 57 -10.14 0.66 -9.49
N SER A 58 -11.23 1.13 -10.11
CA SER A 58 -11.18 2.25 -11.06
C SER A 58 -10.77 3.55 -10.37
N TYR A 59 -11.31 3.83 -9.18
CA TYR A 59 -10.95 5.00 -8.41
C TYR A 59 -9.50 4.94 -7.94
N GLU A 60 -9.06 3.76 -7.55
CA GLU A 60 -7.67 3.53 -7.12
C GLU A 60 -6.69 3.79 -8.27
N ALA A 61 -6.98 3.29 -9.45
CA ALA A 61 -6.17 3.54 -10.65
C ALA A 61 -6.13 5.03 -11.00
N ALA A 62 -7.27 5.71 -10.90
CA ALA A 62 -7.34 7.15 -11.17
C ALA A 62 -6.51 7.94 -10.16
N SER A 63 -6.45 7.51 -8.90
CA SER A 63 -5.66 8.20 -7.87
C SER A 63 -4.18 8.26 -8.20
N LEU A 64 -3.63 7.20 -8.80
CA LEU A 64 -2.23 7.19 -9.22
C LEU A 64 -1.93 8.27 -10.25
N LYS A 65 -2.88 8.51 -11.17
CA LYS A 65 -2.71 9.51 -12.22
C LYS A 65 -2.95 10.93 -11.70
N ASP A 66 -3.82 11.07 -10.70
CA ASP A 66 -4.14 12.37 -10.10
C ASP A 66 -3.00 12.89 -9.22
N LEU A 67 -2.29 12.00 -8.54
CA LEU A 67 -1.22 12.38 -7.64
C LEU A 67 0.07 12.69 -8.42
N PRO A 68 0.93 13.59 -7.88
CA PRO A 68 2.19 13.90 -8.55
C PRO A 68 3.09 12.69 -8.75
N THR A 69 3.96 12.76 -9.75
CA THR A 69 4.92 11.69 -10.05
C THR A 69 6.36 12.07 -9.73
N GLU A 70 6.54 13.22 -9.08
CA GLU A 70 7.88 13.70 -8.69
C GLU A 70 7.83 14.29 -7.28
N ASN A 71 8.92 14.10 -6.55
CA ASN A 71 9.13 14.71 -5.23
C ASN A 71 8.01 14.41 -4.23
N ILE A 72 7.58 13.15 -4.19
CA ILE A 72 6.48 12.73 -3.32
C ILE A 72 6.66 11.27 -2.92
N ILE A 73 6.16 10.95 -1.73
CA ILE A 73 6.07 9.57 -1.26
C ILE A 73 4.59 9.20 -1.28
N ILE A 74 4.25 8.08 -1.91
CA ILE A 74 2.86 7.63 -2.04
C ILE A 74 2.71 6.26 -1.40
N SER A 75 1.92 6.20 -0.33
CA SER A 75 1.49 4.94 0.27
C SER A 75 0.30 4.43 -0.53
N THR A 76 0.39 3.22 -1.05
CA THR A 76 -0.65 2.68 -1.93
C THR A 76 -1.55 1.69 -1.20
N GLY A 77 -2.76 1.48 -1.71
CA GLY A 77 -3.65 0.47 -1.19
C GLY A 77 -3.12 -0.94 -1.46
N GLY A 78 -3.48 -1.89 -0.58
CA GLY A 78 -2.94 -3.25 -0.65
C GLY A 78 -3.19 -3.99 -1.95
N GLY A 79 -4.26 -3.67 -2.65
CA GLY A 79 -4.60 -4.32 -3.92
C GLY A 79 -4.20 -3.57 -5.18
N ILE A 80 -3.44 -2.49 -5.03
CA ILE A 80 -3.07 -1.67 -6.19
C ILE A 80 -2.24 -2.46 -7.20
N VAL A 81 -1.48 -3.44 -6.75
CA VAL A 81 -0.62 -4.27 -7.60
C VAL A 81 -1.39 -5.28 -8.44
N LEU A 82 -2.69 -5.47 -8.18
CA LEU A 82 -3.49 -6.43 -8.96
C LEU A 82 -3.61 -6.03 -10.43
N SER A 83 -3.54 -4.74 -10.73
CA SER A 83 -3.61 -4.23 -12.11
C SER A 83 -2.22 -4.11 -12.70
N GLU A 84 -2.01 -4.76 -13.85
CA GLU A 84 -0.75 -4.61 -14.59
C GLU A 84 -0.51 -3.15 -14.99
N LYS A 85 -1.57 -2.43 -15.35
CA LYS A 85 -1.46 -1.01 -15.71
C LYS A 85 -0.96 -0.17 -14.54
N ASN A 86 -1.43 -0.47 -13.33
CA ASN A 86 -0.95 0.22 -12.12
C ASN A 86 0.53 -0.07 -11.88
N ARG A 87 0.93 -1.34 -12.00
CA ARG A 87 2.33 -1.72 -11.81
C ARG A 87 3.24 -1.03 -12.83
N SER A 88 2.83 -1.02 -14.09
CA SER A 88 3.59 -0.34 -15.16
C SER A 88 3.70 1.16 -14.90
N PHE A 89 2.60 1.79 -14.50
CA PHE A 89 2.58 3.21 -14.21
C PHE A 89 3.57 3.57 -13.09
N MET A 90 3.54 2.82 -12.00
CA MET A 90 4.43 3.07 -10.86
C MET A 90 5.89 2.85 -11.23
N LYS A 91 6.19 1.82 -11.99
CA LYS A 91 7.57 1.55 -12.43
C LYS A 91 8.12 2.62 -13.38
N GLN A 92 7.27 3.12 -14.27
CA GLN A 92 7.68 4.16 -15.23
C GLN A 92 7.88 5.51 -14.57
N ASN A 93 7.09 5.81 -13.54
CA ASN A 93 7.06 7.14 -12.93
C ASN A 93 7.79 7.25 -11.60
N GLY A 94 8.22 6.15 -11.03
CA GLY A 94 8.84 6.20 -9.73
C GLY A 94 9.63 4.96 -9.37
N THR A 95 9.95 4.86 -8.09
CA THR A 95 10.60 3.71 -7.49
C THR A 95 9.55 2.97 -6.68
N MET A 96 9.34 1.69 -6.97
CA MET A 96 8.42 0.84 -6.22
C MET A 96 9.16 0.12 -5.11
N ILE A 97 8.69 0.27 -3.89
CA ILE A 97 9.24 -0.40 -2.71
C ILE A 97 8.15 -1.28 -2.11
N TYR A 98 8.40 -2.57 -2.04
CA TYR A 98 7.50 -3.51 -1.38
C TYR A 98 7.90 -3.65 0.08
N LEU A 99 6.97 -3.34 0.98
CA LEU A 99 7.16 -3.55 2.42
C LEU A 99 6.61 -4.93 2.76
N HIS A 100 7.50 -5.88 2.96
CA HIS A 100 7.13 -7.27 3.26
C HIS A 100 6.89 -7.45 4.75
N CYS A 101 5.76 -8.06 5.08
CA CYS A 101 5.42 -8.44 6.45
C CYS A 101 4.89 -9.86 6.42
N GLU A 102 5.37 -10.70 7.33
CA GLU A 102 4.90 -12.09 7.39
C GLU A 102 3.41 -12.16 7.72
N PRO A 103 2.66 -13.12 7.13
CA PRO A 103 1.21 -13.19 7.33
C PRO A 103 0.79 -13.29 8.80
N GLU A 104 1.54 -13.98 9.64
CA GLU A 104 1.25 -14.10 11.07
C GLU A 104 1.26 -12.74 11.75
N GLU A 105 2.21 -11.89 11.41
CA GLU A 105 2.29 -10.54 11.96
C GLU A 105 1.17 -9.66 11.43
N ILE A 106 0.80 -9.84 10.16
CA ILE A 106 -0.33 -9.12 9.57
C ILE A 106 -1.62 -9.46 10.32
N VAL A 107 -1.85 -10.73 10.62
CA VAL A 107 -3.02 -11.16 11.38
C VAL A 107 -3.09 -10.45 12.73
N LYS A 108 -1.97 -10.37 13.45
CA LYS A 108 -1.90 -9.66 14.73
C LYS A 108 -2.24 -8.18 14.59
N ARG A 109 -1.68 -7.51 13.59
CA ARG A 109 -1.90 -6.07 13.37
C ARG A 109 -3.33 -5.75 12.97
N LEU A 110 -4.01 -6.67 12.30
CA LEU A 110 -5.39 -6.49 11.84
C LEU A 110 -6.43 -7.05 12.80
N GLU A 111 -6.00 -7.61 13.92
CA GLU A 111 -6.91 -8.15 14.92
C GLU A 111 -7.82 -7.03 15.43
N GLY A 112 -9.15 -7.25 15.33
CA GLY A 112 -10.12 -6.26 15.72
C GLY A 112 -10.43 -5.17 14.68
N ASP A 113 -9.68 -5.12 13.58
CA ASP A 113 -9.93 -4.14 12.52
C ASP A 113 -11.10 -4.57 11.65
N THR A 114 -12.15 -3.73 11.61
CA THR A 114 -13.35 -3.98 10.81
C THR A 114 -13.43 -3.09 9.57
N SER A 115 -12.41 -2.26 9.33
CA SER A 115 -12.39 -1.31 8.21
C SER A 115 -12.03 -1.94 6.87
N ARG A 116 -11.63 -3.21 6.85
CA ARG A 116 -11.17 -3.91 5.64
C ARG A 116 -12.28 -4.84 5.12
N PRO A 117 -13.02 -4.45 4.07
CA PRO A 117 -14.16 -5.25 3.58
C PRO A 117 -13.81 -6.69 3.21
N LEU A 118 -12.61 -6.90 2.63
CA LEU A 118 -12.18 -8.23 2.19
C LEU A 118 -11.87 -9.18 3.35
N LEU A 119 -11.75 -8.66 4.58
CA LEU A 119 -11.43 -9.45 5.76
C LEU A 119 -12.64 -9.64 6.68
N ALA A 120 -13.84 -9.23 6.25
CA ALA A 120 -15.04 -9.38 7.05
C ALA A 120 -15.40 -10.87 7.18
N GLY A 121 -15.88 -11.27 8.38
CA GLY A 121 -16.35 -12.63 8.64
C GLY A 121 -15.35 -13.51 9.37
N ASP A 122 -15.68 -14.81 9.42
CA ASP A 122 -14.88 -15.82 10.13
C ASP A 122 -13.66 -16.26 9.31
N ASN A 123 -12.72 -16.95 9.95
CA ASN A 123 -11.49 -17.48 9.33
C ASN A 123 -10.61 -16.40 8.71
N LYS A 124 -10.45 -15.30 9.45
CA LYS A 124 -9.65 -14.15 9.00
C LYS A 124 -8.24 -14.57 8.59
N GLN A 125 -7.58 -15.46 9.37
CA GLN A 125 -6.24 -15.91 9.07
C GLN A 125 -6.16 -16.65 7.73
N ASN A 126 -7.11 -17.54 7.45
CA ASN A 126 -7.13 -18.27 6.18
C ASN A 126 -7.35 -17.32 5.00
N LYS A 127 -8.23 -16.33 5.17
CA LYS A 127 -8.47 -15.32 4.13
C LYS A 127 -7.22 -14.49 3.86
N ILE A 128 -6.54 -14.07 4.92
CA ILE A 128 -5.29 -13.30 4.80
C ILE A 128 -4.24 -14.11 4.08
N ASN A 129 -4.03 -15.37 4.48
CA ASN A 129 -3.04 -16.24 3.84
C ASN A 129 -3.32 -16.41 2.35
N ALA A 130 -4.58 -16.66 1.99
CA ALA A 130 -4.95 -16.87 0.58
C ALA A 130 -4.71 -15.61 -0.26
N ILE A 131 -5.15 -14.45 0.23
CA ILE A 131 -4.97 -13.19 -0.47
C ILE A 131 -3.48 -12.83 -0.56
N PHE A 132 -2.74 -13.03 0.53
CA PHE A 132 -1.31 -12.75 0.59
C PHE A 132 -0.55 -13.59 -0.45
N MET A 133 -0.80 -14.90 -0.51
CA MET A 133 -0.11 -15.78 -1.45
C MET A 133 -0.43 -15.44 -2.90
N GLU A 134 -1.66 -15.04 -3.18
CA GLU A 134 -2.06 -14.60 -4.51
C GLU A 134 -1.33 -13.33 -4.94
N ARG A 135 -1.16 -12.38 -4.02
CA ARG A 135 -0.55 -11.08 -4.31
C ARG A 135 0.97 -11.05 -4.27
N LEU A 136 1.58 -11.97 -3.52
CA LEU A 136 3.02 -11.95 -3.27
C LEU A 136 3.87 -11.85 -4.55
N PRO A 137 3.62 -12.64 -5.61
CA PRO A 137 4.40 -12.51 -6.84
C PRO A 137 4.29 -11.12 -7.48
N LEU A 138 3.15 -10.47 -7.31
CA LEU A 138 2.92 -9.12 -7.84
C LEU A 138 3.67 -8.07 -7.02
N TYR A 139 3.65 -8.19 -5.70
CA TYR A 139 4.44 -7.32 -4.82
C TYR A 139 5.93 -7.44 -5.14
N ARG A 140 6.41 -8.65 -5.42
CA ARG A 140 7.82 -8.91 -5.70
C ARG A 140 8.31 -8.39 -7.04
N GLN A 141 7.44 -7.78 -7.84
CA GLN A 141 7.83 -7.05 -9.03
C GLN A 141 8.36 -5.65 -8.70
N ALA A 142 8.35 -5.23 -7.45
CA ALA A 142 8.88 -3.95 -7.02
C ALA A 142 10.39 -3.85 -7.25
N ASP A 143 10.89 -2.62 -7.27
CA ASP A 143 12.34 -2.39 -7.43
C ASP A 143 13.13 -2.85 -6.20
N TYR A 144 12.54 -2.70 -5.02
CA TYR A 144 13.16 -3.14 -3.75
C TYR A 144 12.13 -3.82 -2.87
N GLU A 145 12.58 -4.82 -2.12
CA GLU A 145 11.78 -5.46 -1.08
C GLU A 145 12.44 -5.18 0.27
N ILE A 146 11.67 -4.64 1.20
CA ILE A 146 12.15 -4.29 2.54
C ILE A 146 11.39 -5.14 3.56
N GLU A 147 12.09 -5.90 4.36
CA GLU A 147 11.49 -6.69 5.44
C GLU A 147 11.06 -5.79 6.58
N THR A 148 9.81 -5.93 7.03
CA THR A 148 9.27 -5.11 8.11
C THR A 148 8.92 -5.90 9.37
N THR A 149 8.89 -7.24 9.28
CA THR A 149 8.51 -8.09 10.43
C THR A 149 9.46 -7.88 11.60
N ASN A 150 8.92 -7.53 12.76
CA ASN A 150 9.69 -7.32 14.00
C ASN A 150 10.80 -6.26 13.88
N ARG A 151 10.59 -5.27 13.02
CA ARG A 151 11.55 -4.15 12.87
C ARG A 151 10.90 -2.83 13.23
N SER A 152 11.71 -1.91 13.75
CA SER A 152 11.22 -0.55 14.04
C SER A 152 11.03 0.23 12.74
N VAL A 153 10.12 1.21 12.77
CA VAL A 153 9.91 2.10 11.63
C VAL A 153 11.21 2.84 11.28
N LYS A 154 11.98 3.23 12.29
CA LYS A 154 13.27 3.92 12.11
C LYS A 154 14.24 3.07 11.30
N ASP A 155 14.36 1.78 11.62
CA ASP A 155 15.26 0.86 10.91
C ASP A 155 14.78 0.63 9.47
N ILE A 156 13.48 0.50 9.27
CA ILE A 156 12.88 0.32 7.95
C ILE A 156 13.18 1.54 7.06
N VAL A 157 12.95 2.73 7.59
CA VAL A 157 13.21 3.98 6.86
C VAL A 157 14.70 4.14 6.54
N ALA A 158 15.58 3.79 7.48
CA ALA A 158 17.02 3.85 7.26
C ALA A 158 17.44 2.95 6.11
N GLU A 159 16.89 1.72 6.05
CA GLU A 159 17.19 0.82 4.94
C GLU A 159 16.66 1.35 3.61
N ILE A 160 15.46 1.90 3.58
CA ILE A 160 14.90 2.51 2.37
C ILE A 160 15.82 3.60 1.85
N CYS A 161 16.24 4.51 2.72
CA CYS A 161 17.13 5.61 2.33
C CYS A 161 18.45 5.09 1.78
N GLN A 162 18.99 4.03 2.37
CA GLN A 162 20.22 3.41 1.93
C GLN A 162 20.07 2.79 0.54
N ARG A 163 18.93 2.15 0.26
CA ARG A 163 18.68 1.48 -1.02
C ARG A 163 18.44 2.43 -2.17
N ILE A 164 17.73 3.53 -1.92
CA ILE A 164 17.35 4.48 -2.98
C ILE A 164 18.39 5.59 -3.18
N GLY A 165 19.23 5.81 -2.18
CA GLY A 165 20.26 6.83 -2.20
C GLY A 165 21.54 6.34 -2.79
#